data_253cf67016296d282948122dcdfc72fc
#
_entry.id   253cf67016296d282948122dcdfc72fc
#
_cell.length_a   1.000
_cell.length_b   1.000
_cell.length_c   1.000
_cell.angle_alpha   90.00
_cell.angle_beta   90.00
_cell.angle_gamma   90.00
#
_symmetry.space_group_name_H-M   'P 1'
#
loop_
_entity.id
_entity.type
_entity.pdbx_description
1 polymer ?
#
loop_
_entity_poly.entity_id
_entity_poly.type
_entity_poly.pdbx_seq_one_letter_code
_entity_poly.pdbx_strand_id
1 'polypeptide(L)'
;MTMALVKDVKQFGRVAVLMGGLSAYREISLLSGNAVLASLKSKGVDAHGIDVDEDIVNKLATEDYQRAFIVLHGRGGEDGTMQGLLELMSLPYTGSDVKSSSLAMDKLKTKQIWLSMGLPTPDFCILDSEQSCMQALQTLGLPLIIKPVLEGSSIGMSKVETEDELVPAWQKAQQCGGTVIAEKWIVGDEYTAAMLDDQVLPMIKLKTTHKFYDYDAK
;
A
#
# COMPACT_ATOMS: atom_id res chain seq x y z
N MET A 1 -19.83 -15.08 -3.92
CA MET A 1 -20.67 -15.16 -2.70
C MET A 1 -21.18 -13.76 -2.44
N THR A 2 -22.47 -13.48 -2.67
CA THR A 2 -23.03 -12.13 -2.51
C THR A 2 -23.01 -11.80 -1.02
N MET A 3 -22.23 -10.82 -0.58
CA MET A 3 -22.24 -10.36 0.80
C MET A 3 -23.65 -9.85 1.15
N ALA A 4 -24.30 -10.48 2.12
CA ALA A 4 -25.55 -9.98 2.65
C ALA A 4 -25.27 -8.64 3.36
N LEU A 5 -25.90 -7.56 2.87
CA LEU A 5 -25.85 -6.26 3.54
C LEU A 5 -26.30 -6.43 4.99
N VAL A 6 -25.40 -6.12 5.92
CA VAL A 6 -25.72 -6.11 7.36
C VAL A 6 -26.73 -4.99 7.61
N LYS A 7 -27.95 -5.36 8.00
CA LYS A 7 -29.06 -4.44 8.25
C LYS A 7 -29.06 -3.87 9.68
N ASP A 8 -28.44 -4.56 10.61
CA ASP A 8 -28.33 -4.15 12.02
C ASP A 8 -26.87 -4.08 12.42
N VAL A 9 -26.41 -2.90 12.81
CA VAL A 9 -25.02 -2.64 13.23
C VAL A 9 -24.58 -3.51 14.42
N LYS A 10 -25.51 -4.02 15.24
CA LYS A 10 -25.22 -4.95 16.32
C LYS A 10 -24.65 -6.29 15.82
N GLN A 11 -24.92 -6.67 14.56
CA GLN A 11 -24.39 -7.89 13.96
C GLN A 11 -22.88 -7.80 13.70
N PHE A 12 -22.27 -6.62 13.74
CA PHE A 12 -20.81 -6.49 13.66
C PHE A 12 -20.12 -6.98 14.92
N GLY A 13 -20.84 -6.96 16.07
CA GLY A 13 -20.22 -7.23 17.37
C GLY A 13 -19.22 -6.14 17.73
N ARG A 14 -18.26 -6.49 18.57
CA ARG A 14 -17.18 -5.59 18.99
C ARG A 14 -16.11 -5.50 17.91
N VAL A 15 -15.84 -4.30 17.41
CA VAL A 15 -14.94 -4.03 16.27
C VAL A 15 -13.64 -3.39 16.74
N ALA A 16 -12.50 -4.04 16.48
CA ALA A 16 -11.18 -3.46 16.67
C ALA A 16 -10.82 -2.57 15.47
N VAL A 17 -10.60 -1.27 15.67
CA VAL A 17 -10.08 -0.36 14.63
C VAL A 17 -8.57 -0.27 14.81
N LEU A 18 -7.81 -0.96 13.96
CA LEU A 18 -6.36 -1.06 14.03
C LEU A 18 -5.73 0.15 13.34
N MET A 19 -5.01 0.96 14.10
CA MET A 19 -4.37 2.20 13.62
C MET A 19 -2.97 2.36 14.21
N GLY A 20 -2.22 3.36 13.77
CA GLY A 20 -0.85 3.62 14.22
C GLY A 20 0.13 2.70 13.51
N GLY A 21 0.65 1.71 14.22
CA GLY A 21 1.63 0.76 13.70
C GLY A 21 3.07 1.27 13.78
N LEU A 22 4.01 0.46 13.26
CA LEU A 22 5.44 0.71 13.35
C LEU A 22 6.05 1.28 12.05
N SER A 23 5.23 1.51 11.02
CA SER A 23 5.69 2.05 9.74
C SER A 23 5.94 3.56 9.79
N ALA A 24 6.59 4.07 8.74
CA ALA A 24 6.76 5.52 8.54
C ALA A 24 5.43 6.29 8.42
N TYR A 25 4.31 5.58 8.21
CA TYR A 25 2.98 6.16 8.05
C TYR A 25 2.16 6.21 9.34
N ARG A 26 2.78 5.97 10.50
CA ARG A 26 2.11 5.91 11.80
C ARG A 26 1.15 7.08 12.05
N GLU A 27 1.63 8.32 11.87
CA GLU A 27 0.84 9.52 12.13
C GLU A 27 -0.39 9.63 11.21
N ILE A 28 -0.23 9.29 9.94
CA ILE A 28 -1.33 9.27 8.96
C ILE A 28 -2.34 8.18 9.33
N SER A 29 -1.86 7.02 9.78
CA SER A 29 -2.72 5.93 10.23
C SER A 29 -3.50 6.29 11.48
N LEU A 30 -2.91 6.99 12.44
CA LEU A 30 -3.60 7.49 13.63
C LEU A 30 -4.68 8.53 13.26
N LEU A 31 -4.37 9.44 12.34
CA LEU A 31 -5.32 10.46 11.88
C LEU A 31 -6.53 9.81 11.19
N SER A 32 -6.30 8.97 10.20
CA SER A 32 -7.36 8.27 9.46
C SER A 32 -8.12 7.27 10.33
N GLY A 33 -7.41 6.55 11.20
CA GLY A 33 -8.00 5.60 12.15
C GLY A 33 -8.95 6.26 13.14
N ASN A 34 -8.58 7.43 13.69
CA ASN A 34 -9.46 8.18 14.57
C ASN A 34 -10.71 8.70 13.84
N ALA A 35 -10.60 9.12 12.58
CA ALA A 35 -11.73 9.53 11.77
C ALA A 35 -12.70 8.35 11.50
N VAL A 36 -12.15 7.18 11.13
CA VAL A 36 -12.93 5.95 10.96
C VAL A 36 -13.62 5.54 12.26
N LEU A 37 -12.89 5.53 13.39
CA LEU A 37 -13.40 5.18 14.71
C LEU A 37 -14.59 6.08 15.09
N ALA A 38 -14.44 7.40 14.93
CA ALA A 38 -15.50 8.36 15.20
C ALA A 38 -16.73 8.12 14.31
N SER A 39 -16.52 7.84 13.02
CA SER A 39 -17.59 7.54 12.08
C SER A 39 -18.34 6.25 12.44
N LEU A 40 -17.64 5.18 12.78
CA LEU A 40 -18.25 3.90 13.18
C LEU A 40 -19.09 4.08 14.46
N LYS A 41 -18.55 4.76 15.48
CA LYS A 41 -19.27 5.08 16.73
C LYS A 41 -20.51 5.93 16.47
N SER A 42 -20.44 6.94 15.62
CA SER A 42 -21.59 7.78 15.27
C SER A 42 -22.72 7.02 14.59
N LYS A 43 -22.41 5.88 13.99
CA LYS A 43 -23.38 4.97 13.36
C LYS A 43 -23.86 3.84 14.29
N GLY A 44 -23.45 3.87 15.57
CA GLY A 44 -23.86 2.90 16.58
C GLY A 44 -23.10 1.58 16.57
N VAL A 45 -21.96 1.51 15.87
CA VAL A 45 -21.07 0.35 15.92
C VAL A 45 -20.29 0.36 17.23
N ASP A 46 -20.17 -0.79 17.91
CA ASP A 46 -19.33 -0.97 19.09
C ASP A 46 -17.85 -1.08 18.65
N ALA A 47 -17.25 0.08 18.35
CA ALA A 47 -15.92 0.19 17.79
C ALA A 47 -14.90 0.71 18.82
N HIS A 48 -13.72 0.10 18.85
CA HIS A 48 -12.62 0.40 19.76
C HIS A 48 -11.32 0.64 18.98
N GLY A 49 -10.66 1.78 19.22
CA GLY A 49 -9.37 2.09 18.61
C GLY A 49 -8.25 1.33 19.30
N ILE A 50 -7.42 0.67 18.50
CA ILE A 50 -6.21 -0.01 18.97
C ILE A 50 -5.01 0.60 18.25
N ASP A 51 -4.15 1.23 19.00
CA ASP A 51 -2.82 1.62 18.53
C ASP A 51 -1.95 0.37 18.49
N VAL A 52 -1.55 0.00 17.25
CA VAL A 52 -0.81 -1.23 16.97
C VAL A 52 0.66 -1.04 17.32
N ASP A 53 1.16 -1.90 18.18
CA ASP A 53 2.55 -1.98 18.60
C ASP A 53 2.99 -3.46 18.70
N GLU A 54 4.13 -3.72 19.31
CA GLU A 54 4.70 -5.05 19.48
C GLU A 54 3.82 -5.97 20.36
N ASP A 55 2.92 -5.42 21.18
CA ASP A 55 2.01 -6.17 22.06
C ASP A 55 0.64 -6.43 21.44
N ILE A 56 0.48 -6.21 20.14
CA ILE A 56 -0.82 -6.32 19.44
C ILE A 56 -1.51 -7.67 19.64
N VAL A 57 -0.75 -8.76 19.70
CA VAL A 57 -1.28 -10.12 19.91
C VAL A 57 -2.04 -10.20 21.22
N ASN A 58 -1.44 -9.71 22.32
CA ASN A 58 -2.07 -9.71 23.62
C ASN A 58 -3.27 -8.77 23.68
N LYS A 59 -3.16 -7.57 23.08
CA LYS A 59 -4.28 -6.61 23.01
C LYS A 59 -5.50 -7.21 22.32
N LEU A 60 -5.31 -7.95 21.25
CA LEU A 60 -6.41 -8.62 20.55
C LEU A 60 -6.94 -9.85 21.29
N ALA A 61 -6.07 -10.58 21.99
CA ALA A 61 -6.45 -11.80 22.70
C ALA A 61 -7.18 -11.55 24.04
N THR A 62 -6.94 -10.40 24.69
CA THR A 62 -7.55 -10.07 25.99
C THR A 62 -8.96 -9.55 25.88
N GLU A 63 -9.39 -9.13 24.72
CA GLU A 63 -10.69 -8.52 24.46
C GLU A 63 -11.47 -9.38 23.46
N ASP A 64 -12.79 -9.47 23.63
CA ASP A 64 -13.66 -10.31 22.79
C ASP A 64 -14.07 -9.54 21.50
N TYR A 65 -13.10 -9.30 20.60
CA TYR A 65 -13.37 -8.73 19.30
C TYR A 65 -13.93 -9.74 18.32
N GLN A 66 -14.97 -9.35 17.57
CA GLN A 66 -15.58 -10.18 16.54
C GLN A 66 -15.12 -9.79 15.13
N ARG A 67 -14.52 -8.60 14.96
CA ARG A 67 -14.03 -8.08 13.68
C ARG A 67 -12.89 -7.09 13.88
N ALA A 68 -12.05 -6.96 12.86
CA ALA A 68 -11.05 -5.91 12.78
C ALA A 68 -11.29 -5.00 11.57
N PHE A 69 -11.17 -3.70 11.78
CA PHE A 69 -11.11 -2.71 10.72
C PHE A 69 -9.68 -2.20 10.62
N ILE A 70 -8.98 -2.55 9.53
CA ILE A 70 -7.57 -2.19 9.34
C ILE A 70 -7.50 -0.79 8.74
N VAL A 71 -6.80 0.13 9.44
CA VAL A 71 -6.47 1.49 9.00
C VAL A 71 -4.96 1.71 9.08
N LEU A 72 -4.21 0.63 9.10
CA LEU A 72 -2.75 0.67 9.03
C LEU A 72 -2.29 0.96 7.60
N HIS A 73 -1.13 1.61 7.46
CA HIS A 73 -0.53 1.93 6.18
C HIS A 73 0.91 1.41 6.11
N GLY A 74 1.35 1.04 4.90
CA GLY A 74 2.69 0.54 4.65
C GLY A 74 2.95 -0.84 5.27
N ARG A 75 4.22 -1.07 5.59
CA ARG A 75 4.68 -2.35 6.15
C ARG A 75 3.95 -2.68 7.45
N GLY A 76 3.59 -3.94 7.63
CA GLY A 76 2.84 -4.44 8.78
C GLY A 76 1.33 -4.26 8.66
N GLY A 77 0.85 -3.38 7.78
CA GLY A 77 -0.58 -3.12 7.57
C GLY A 77 -1.09 -3.52 6.19
N GLU A 78 -0.28 -3.28 5.14
CA GLU A 78 -0.68 -3.50 3.75
C GLU A 78 0.04 -4.69 3.09
N ASP A 79 1.00 -5.32 3.76
CA ASP A 79 1.89 -6.36 3.24
C ASP A 79 1.48 -7.80 3.56
N GLY A 80 0.31 -8.00 4.18
CA GLY A 80 -0.18 -9.33 4.59
C GLY A 80 0.20 -9.73 6.01
N THR A 81 1.06 -8.98 6.71
CA THR A 81 1.51 -9.32 8.07
C THR A 81 0.37 -9.26 9.07
N MET A 82 -0.35 -8.14 9.14
CA MET A 82 -1.51 -7.99 10.03
C MET A 82 -2.64 -8.95 9.63
N GLN A 83 -2.89 -9.11 8.35
CA GLN A 83 -3.88 -10.02 7.82
C GLN A 83 -3.59 -11.46 8.26
N GLY A 84 -2.33 -11.91 8.20
CA GLY A 84 -1.90 -13.24 8.66
C GLY A 84 -2.12 -13.46 10.16
N LEU A 85 -1.85 -12.45 10.98
CA LEU A 85 -2.16 -12.49 12.41
C LEU A 85 -3.66 -12.67 12.64
N LEU A 86 -4.48 -11.86 11.97
CA LEU A 86 -5.94 -11.89 12.13
C LEU A 86 -6.55 -13.21 11.64
N GLU A 87 -6.02 -13.81 10.56
CA GLU A 87 -6.42 -15.14 10.10
C GLU A 87 -6.09 -16.24 11.11
N LEU A 88 -4.89 -16.22 11.70
CA LEU A 88 -4.51 -17.17 12.76
C LEU A 88 -5.41 -17.04 14.00
N MET A 89 -5.86 -15.83 14.31
CA MET A 89 -6.81 -15.56 15.40
C MET A 89 -8.26 -15.84 15.00
N SER A 90 -8.54 -16.24 13.76
CA SER A 90 -9.90 -16.40 13.23
C SER A 90 -10.75 -15.13 13.35
N LEU A 91 -10.14 -13.95 13.28
CA LEU A 91 -10.78 -12.65 13.40
C LEU A 91 -11.01 -12.04 12.01
N PRO A 92 -12.25 -11.98 11.51
CA PRO A 92 -12.56 -11.37 10.23
C PRO A 92 -12.11 -9.91 10.17
N TYR A 93 -11.62 -9.47 9.00
CA TYR A 93 -11.07 -8.12 8.84
C TYR A 93 -11.48 -7.48 7.51
N THR A 94 -11.30 -6.17 7.42
CA THR A 94 -11.54 -5.40 6.20
C THR A 94 -10.31 -5.41 5.29
N GLY A 95 -10.55 -5.43 3.97
CA GLY A 95 -9.50 -5.35 2.95
C GLY A 95 -9.16 -6.71 2.33
N SER A 96 -8.04 -6.74 1.63
CA SER A 96 -7.54 -7.90 0.91
C SER A 96 -6.93 -8.95 1.85
N ASP A 97 -6.91 -10.21 1.41
CA ASP A 97 -6.30 -11.31 2.14
C ASP A 97 -4.75 -11.22 2.18
N VAL A 98 -4.13 -12.14 2.91
CA VAL A 98 -2.66 -12.21 3.07
C VAL A 98 -1.94 -12.24 1.72
N LYS A 99 -2.39 -13.11 0.82
CA LYS A 99 -1.74 -13.32 -0.48
C LYS A 99 -1.87 -12.08 -1.36
N SER A 100 -3.07 -11.52 -1.46
CA SER A 100 -3.33 -10.34 -2.28
C SER A 100 -2.58 -9.12 -1.76
N SER A 101 -2.60 -8.88 -0.45
CA SER A 101 -1.87 -7.79 0.19
C SER A 101 -0.36 -7.90 -0.05
N SER A 102 0.21 -9.08 0.18
CA SER A 102 1.65 -9.32 0.02
C SER A 102 2.11 -9.14 -1.43
N LEU A 103 1.33 -9.63 -2.40
CA LEU A 103 1.64 -9.46 -3.83
C LEU A 103 1.47 -8.02 -4.29
N ALA A 104 0.42 -7.34 -3.87
CA ALA A 104 0.13 -5.97 -4.28
C ALA A 104 1.16 -4.97 -3.70
N MET A 105 1.68 -5.23 -2.51
CA MET A 105 2.73 -4.40 -1.90
C MET A 105 4.05 -4.49 -2.66
N ASP A 106 4.38 -5.64 -3.25
CA ASP A 106 5.60 -5.85 -4.02
C ASP A 106 5.42 -5.46 -5.49
N LYS A 107 5.90 -4.26 -5.87
CA LYS A 107 5.81 -3.73 -7.23
C LYS A 107 6.44 -4.65 -8.27
N LEU A 108 7.57 -5.32 -7.93
CA LEU A 108 8.23 -6.23 -8.85
C LEU A 108 7.39 -7.48 -9.10
N LYS A 109 6.84 -8.09 -8.04
CA LYS A 109 5.97 -9.26 -8.16
C LYS A 109 4.67 -8.91 -8.88
N THR A 110 4.06 -7.78 -8.55
CA THR A 110 2.86 -7.27 -9.25
C THR A 110 3.12 -7.14 -10.75
N LYS A 111 4.22 -6.51 -11.15
CA LYS A 111 4.59 -6.35 -12.57
C LYS A 111 4.85 -7.69 -13.26
N GLN A 112 5.53 -8.63 -12.60
CA GLN A 112 5.76 -9.97 -13.13
C GLN A 112 4.45 -10.73 -13.38
N ILE A 113 3.48 -10.60 -12.46
CA ILE A 113 2.14 -11.19 -12.61
C ILE A 113 1.40 -10.51 -13.78
N TRP A 114 1.39 -9.19 -13.86
CA TRP A 114 0.75 -8.46 -14.95
C TRP A 114 1.30 -8.87 -16.32
N LEU A 115 2.63 -8.96 -16.44
CA LEU A 115 3.26 -9.44 -17.68
C LEU A 115 2.83 -10.86 -18.03
N SER A 116 2.76 -11.77 -17.04
CA SER A 116 2.34 -13.15 -17.27
C SER A 116 0.87 -13.26 -17.73
N MET A 117 0.05 -12.27 -17.37
CA MET A 117 -1.36 -12.17 -17.77
C MET A 117 -1.58 -11.34 -19.04
N GLY A 118 -0.52 -10.81 -19.66
CA GLY A 118 -0.62 -9.93 -20.83
C GLY A 118 -1.18 -8.53 -20.51
N LEU A 119 -1.18 -8.12 -19.24
CA LEU A 119 -1.61 -6.77 -18.84
C LEU A 119 -0.50 -5.76 -19.11
N PRO A 120 -0.84 -4.56 -19.60
CA PRO A 120 0.16 -3.53 -19.89
C PRO A 120 0.78 -2.99 -18.60
N THR A 121 2.11 -2.97 -18.57
CA THR A 121 2.91 -2.34 -17.50
C THR A 121 4.18 -1.79 -18.13
N PRO A 122 4.74 -0.65 -17.66
CA PRO A 122 5.97 -0.12 -18.22
C PRO A 122 7.14 -1.13 -18.17
N ASP A 123 7.99 -1.12 -19.18
CA ASP A 123 9.22 -1.88 -19.14
C ASP A 123 10.07 -1.48 -17.95
N PHE A 124 10.78 -2.43 -17.35
CA PHE A 124 11.56 -2.22 -16.14
C PHE A 124 12.82 -3.07 -16.06
N CYS A 125 13.77 -2.61 -15.27
CA CYS A 125 15.00 -3.36 -14.90
C CYS A 125 15.16 -3.35 -13.38
N ILE A 126 15.75 -4.41 -12.83
CA ILE A 126 16.17 -4.48 -11.43
C ILE A 126 17.51 -3.78 -11.28
N LEU A 127 17.67 -2.96 -10.25
CA LEU A 127 18.90 -2.24 -9.95
C LEU A 127 19.53 -2.81 -8.66
N ASP A 128 20.70 -3.41 -8.78
CA ASP A 128 21.47 -3.99 -7.67
C ASP A 128 22.90 -3.44 -7.58
N SER A 129 23.36 -2.72 -8.61
CA SER A 129 24.71 -2.18 -8.74
C SER A 129 24.71 -0.97 -9.68
N GLU A 130 25.80 -0.19 -9.68
CA GLU A 130 26.00 0.88 -10.68
C GLU A 130 26.02 0.31 -12.10
N GLN A 131 26.57 -0.89 -12.27
CA GLN A 131 26.56 -1.55 -13.57
C GLN A 131 25.15 -1.84 -14.06
N SER A 132 24.25 -2.32 -13.19
CA SER A 132 22.83 -2.54 -13.53
C SER A 132 22.10 -1.24 -13.83
N CYS A 133 22.48 -0.12 -13.20
CA CYS A 133 21.98 1.20 -13.54
C CYS A 133 22.33 1.56 -15.01
N MET A 134 23.58 1.38 -15.42
CA MET A 134 24.01 1.66 -16.79
C MET A 134 23.35 0.74 -17.81
N GLN A 135 23.13 -0.54 -17.47
CA GLN A 135 22.39 -1.47 -18.31
C GLN A 135 20.91 -1.06 -18.47
N ALA A 136 20.28 -0.61 -17.37
CA ALA A 136 18.92 -0.12 -17.41
C ALA A 136 18.78 1.13 -18.31
N LEU A 137 19.74 2.06 -18.25
CA LEU A 137 19.80 3.21 -19.12
C LEU A 137 19.86 2.82 -20.61
N GLN A 138 20.72 1.84 -20.95
CA GLN A 138 20.86 1.34 -22.31
C GLN A 138 19.61 0.62 -22.82
N THR A 139 18.90 -0.09 -21.91
CA THR A 139 17.73 -0.90 -22.28
C THR A 139 16.45 -0.07 -22.38
N LEU A 140 16.24 0.82 -21.42
CA LEU A 140 14.97 1.54 -21.26
C LEU A 140 15.03 2.95 -21.85
N GLY A 141 16.21 3.58 -21.91
CA GLY A 141 16.38 5.00 -22.28
C GLY A 141 15.84 5.95 -21.20
N LEU A 142 16.05 7.23 -21.42
CA LEU A 142 15.52 8.32 -20.56
C LEU A 142 14.19 8.88 -21.13
N PRO A 143 13.33 9.45 -20.30
CA PRO A 143 13.41 9.52 -18.83
C PRO A 143 12.98 8.21 -18.14
N LEU A 144 13.49 8.00 -16.91
CA LEU A 144 13.19 6.84 -16.05
C LEU A 144 12.52 7.28 -14.76
N ILE A 145 11.87 6.34 -14.09
CA ILE A 145 11.46 6.46 -12.69
C ILE A 145 12.16 5.36 -11.89
N ILE A 146 12.90 5.76 -10.87
CA ILE A 146 13.58 4.83 -9.94
C ILE A 146 12.73 4.73 -8.70
N LYS A 147 12.48 3.49 -8.23
CA LYS A 147 11.61 3.28 -7.07
C LYS A 147 11.97 2.04 -6.26
N PRO A 148 11.88 2.12 -4.92
CA PRO A 148 11.94 0.94 -4.07
C PRO A 148 10.69 0.08 -4.29
N VAL A 149 10.86 -1.24 -4.26
CA VAL A 149 9.79 -2.20 -4.59
C VAL A 149 8.69 -2.23 -3.54
N LEU A 150 9.04 -2.09 -2.24
CA LEU A 150 8.14 -2.32 -1.11
C LEU A 150 7.64 -1.03 -0.42
N GLU A 151 7.91 0.16 -0.97
CA GLU A 151 7.45 1.42 -0.38
C GLU A 151 6.22 1.99 -1.10
N GLY A 152 5.35 2.65 -0.33
CA GLY A 152 4.20 3.38 -0.83
C GLY A 152 4.45 4.89 -0.96
N SER A 153 3.40 5.65 -1.26
CA SER A 153 3.34 7.13 -1.23
C SER A 153 4.53 7.86 -1.88
N SER A 154 5.13 7.27 -2.91
CA SER A 154 6.29 7.82 -3.63
C SER A 154 7.56 7.97 -2.78
N ILE A 155 7.63 7.35 -1.58
CA ILE A 155 8.84 7.37 -0.75
C ILE A 155 10.00 6.70 -1.52
N GLY A 156 11.16 7.37 -1.51
CA GLY A 156 12.36 6.90 -2.21
C GLY A 156 12.31 6.95 -3.73
N MET A 157 11.20 7.40 -4.32
CA MET A 157 11.07 7.54 -5.77
C MET A 157 11.84 8.74 -6.30
N SER A 158 12.36 8.63 -7.52
CA SER A 158 13.00 9.73 -8.24
C SER A 158 12.78 9.59 -9.75
N LYS A 159 12.36 10.69 -10.39
CA LYS A 159 12.39 10.81 -11.86
C LYS A 159 13.81 11.15 -12.27
N VAL A 160 14.33 10.46 -13.26
CA VAL A 160 15.68 10.61 -13.81
C VAL A 160 15.55 11.09 -15.25
N GLU A 161 16.08 12.27 -15.54
CA GLU A 161 16.02 12.90 -16.86
C GLU A 161 17.40 12.95 -17.53
N THR A 162 18.49 12.77 -16.75
CA THR A 162 19.87 12.71 -17.23
C THR A 162 20.61 11.51 -16.65
N GLU A 163 21.68 11.08 -17.31
CA GLU A 163 22.49 9.94 -16.86
C GLU A 163 23.10 10.15 -15.47
N ASP A 164 23.56 11.36 -15.17
CA ASP A 164 24.22 11.72 -13.91
C ASP A 164 23.27 11.59 -12.68
N GLU A 165 21.97 11.67 -12.91
CA GLU A 165 20.96 11.51 -11.84
C GLU A 165 20.70 10.06 -11.46
N LEU A 166 21.09 9.09 -12.31
CA LEU A 166 20.64 7.70 -12.17
C LEU A 166 21.21 7.01 -10.93
N VAL A 167 22.53 7.07 -10.73
CA VAL A 167 23.18 6.46 -9.57
C VAL A 167 22.76 7.09 -8.26
N PRO A 168 22.70 8.43 -8.12
CA PRO A 168 22.11 9.09 -6.94
C PRO A 168 20.67 8.68 -6.65
N ALA A 169 19.82 8.57 -7.69
CA ALA A 169 18.44 8.13 -7.53
C ALA A 169 18.33 6.68 -7.03
N TRP A 170 19.15 5.78 -7.56
CA TRP A 170 19.25 4.41 -7.08
C TRP A 170 19.72 4.32 -5.64
N GLN A 171 20.79 5.04 -5.27
CA GLN A 171 21.29 5.09 -3.89
C GLN A 171 20.25 5.60 -2.90
N LYS A 172 19.48 6.64 -3.28
CA LYS A 172 18.36 7.14 -2.47
C LYS A 172 17.29 6.06 -2.28
N ALA A 173 16.89 5.37 -3.34
CA ALA A 173 15.88 4.31 -3.25
C ALA A 173 16.37 3.11 -2.41
N GLN A 174 17.66 2.78 -2.46
CA GLN A 174 18.27 1.73 -1.62
C GLN A 174 18.16 2.00 -0.12
N GLN A 175 18.16 3.27 0.31
CA GLN A 175 18.02 3.63 1.72
C GLN A 175 16.68 3.17 2.32
N CYS A 176 15.67 2.94 1.49
CA CYS A 176 14.39 2.38 1.92
C CYS A 176 14.46 0.86 2.18
N GLY A 177 15.58 0.23 1.82
CA GLY A 177 15.79 -1.22 1.92
C GLY A 177 15.06 -2.01 0.81
N GLY A 178 15.52 -3.25 0.62
CA GLY A 178 14.95 -4.15 -0.38
C GLY A 178 15.41 -3.87 -1.81
N THR A 179 14.67 -4.43 -2.75
CA THR A 179 14.96 -4.33 -4.19
C THR A 179 14.56 -2.95 -4.73
N VAL A 180 15.36 -2.44 -5.66
CA VAL A 180 15.07 -1.21 -6.42
C VAL A 180 14.83 -1.56 -7.87
N ILE A 181 13.87 -0.89 -8.51
CA ILE A 181 13.61 -1.00 -9.95
C ILE A 181 13.71 0.35 -10.64
N ALA A 182 14.20 0.33 -11.89
CA ALA A 182 14.04 1.39 -12.86
C ALA A 182 12.88 1.05 -13.79
N GLU A 183 11.98 1.97 -14.03
CA GLU A 183 10.92 1.83 -15.03
C GLU A 183 11.01 2.96 -16.07
N LYS A 184 10.57 2.65 -17.29
CA LYS A 184 10.35 3.67 -18.30
C LYS A 184 9.31 4.68 -17.82
N TRP A 185 9.63 5.96 -17.89
CA TRP A 185 8.67 7.02 -17.56
C TRP A 185 7.56 7.07 -18.60
N ILE A 186 6.31 6.97 -18.14
CA ILE A 186 5.13 7.10 -19.01
C ILE A 186 4.56 8.50 -18.89
N VAL A 187 4.38 9.15 -20.02
CA VAL A 187 3.72 10.45 -20.10
C VAL A 187 2.23 10.26 -20.32
N GLY A 188 1.42 10.89 -19.50
CA GLY A 188 -0.03 10.81 -19.61
C GLY A 188 -0.75 11.33 -18.37
N ASP A 189 -2.06 11.27 -18.42
CA ASP A 189 -2.90 11.58 -17.27
C ASP A 189 -2.86 10.42 -16.25
N GLU A 190 -2.83 10.76 -14.98
CA GLU A 190 -2.84 9.78 -13.88
C GLU A 190 -4.27 9.56 -13.35
N TYR A 191 -4.65 8.31 -13.20
CA TYR A 191 -5.95 7.91 -12.70
C TYR A 191 -5.82 6.90 -11.58
N THR A 192 -6.78 6.95 -10.63
CA THR A 192 -7.01 5.86 -9.68
C THR A 192 -8.37 5.22 -9.96
N ALA A 193 -8.44 3.90 -9.82
CA ALA A 193 -9.67 3.11 -9.92
C ALA A 193 -9.84 2.32 -8.62
N ALA A 194 -10.94 2.55 -7.93
CA ALA A 194 -11.29 1.82 -6.73
C ALA A 194 -12.30 0.71 -7.04
N MET A 195 -12.27 -0.35 -6.25
CA MET A 195 -13.25 -1.43 -6.28
C MET A 195 -13.89 -1.61 -4.91
N LEU A 196 -15.17 -1.91 -4.89
CA LEU A 196 -15.90 -2.33 -3.69
C LEU A 196 -16.56 -3.68 -4.00
N ASP A 197 -16.09 -4.73 -3.36
CA ASP A 197 -16.36 -6.11 -3.76
C ASP A 197 -16.04 -6.31 -5.26
N ASP A 198 -16.99 -6.78 -6.05
CA ASP A 198 -16.87 -6.98 -7.50
C ASP A 198 -17.27 -5.72 -8.33
N GLN A 199 -17.59 -4.61 -7.66
CA GLN A 199 -18.04 -3.40 -8.32
C GLN A 199 -16.88 -2.44 -8.56
N VAL A 200 -16.58 -2.15 -9.83
CA VAL A 200 -15.64 -1.09 -10.21
C VAL A 200 -16.32 0.26 -9.99
N LEU A 201 -15.69 1.12 -9.19
CA LEU A 201 -16.16 2.48 -8.94
C LEU A 201 -15.68 3.42 -10.06
N PRO A 202 -16.29 4.61 -10.21
CA PRO A 202 -15.85 5.59 -11.19
C PRO A 202 -14.39 5.96 -11.03
N MET A 203 -13.65 6.01 -12.15
CA MET A 203 -12.24 6.42 -12.14
C MET A 203 -12.10 7.89 -11.75
N ILE A 204 -11.08 8.20 -10.95
CA ILE A 204 -10.74 9.56 -10.53
C ILE A 204 -9.45 9.97 -11.22
N LYS A 205 -9.50 11.06 -11.99
CA LYS A 205 -8.29 11.69 -12.56
C LYS A 205 -7.58 12.50 -11.51
N LEU A 206 -6.29 12.24 -11.32
CA LEU A 206 -5.44 13.00 -10.42
C LEU A 206 -4.86 14.21 -11.17
N LYS A 207 -4.88 15.37 -10.52
CA LYS A 207 -4.25 16.59 -11.02
C LYS A 207 -3.34 17.16 -9.93
N THR A 208 -2.10 17.43 -10.28
CA THR A 208 -1.12 18.08 -9.41
C THR A 208 -0.43 19.21 -10.15
N THR A 209 0.07 20.20 -9.42
CA THR A 209 0.96 21.25 -9.92
C THR A 209 2.43 20.83 -9.86
N HIS A 210 2.74 19.70 -9.21
CA HIS A 210 4.07 19.12 -9.15
C HIS A 210 4.43 18.41 -10.46
N LYS A 211 5.72 18.14 -10.67
CA LYS A 211 6.21 17.40 -11.86
C LYS A 211 5.59 16.01 -12.00
N PHE A 212 5.22 15.39 -10.88
CA PHE A 212 4.44 14.14 -10.79
C PHE A 212 3.73 14.11 -9.44
N TYR A 213 2.90 13.10 -9.18
CA TYR A 213 2.16 12.94 -7.94
C TYR A 213 3.08 12.32 -6.86
N ASP A 214 4.00 13.17 -6.36
CA ASP A 214 5.00 12.83 -5.33
C ASP A 214 4.39 12.86 -3.91
N TYR A 215 5.26 12.69 -2.90
CA TYR A 215 4.83 12.68 -1.50
C TYR A 215 4.20 14.01 -1.07
N ASP A 216 4.76 15.13 -1.52
CA ASP A 216 4.29 16.47 -1.16
C ASP A 216 3.00 16.86 -1.90
N ALA A 217 2.67 16.17 -2.99
CA ALA A 217 1.43 16.35 -3.76
C ALA A 217 0.25 15.52 -3.20
N LYS A 218 0.51 14.60 -2.27
CA LYS A 218 -0.48 13.71 -1.63
C LYS A 218 -0.99 14.27 -0.33
#